data_611bca9519f60a2670b49ab9f027f0f8
#
_entry.id   611bca9519f60a2670b49ab9f027f0f8
#
_cell.length_a   1.000
_cell.length_b   1.000
_cell.length_c   1.000
_cell.angle_alpha   90.00
_cell.angle_beta   90.00
_cell.angle_gamma   90.00
#
_symmetry.space_group_name_H-M   'P 1'
#
loop_
_entity.id
_entity.type
_entity.pdbx_description
1 polymer ?
#
loop_
_entity_poly.entity_id
_entity_poly.type
_entity_poly.pdbx_seq_one_letter_code
_entity_poly.pdbx_strand_id
1 'polypeptide(L)'
;MKIGELAKRSGLSAHTLRYYERIGLLPFADRDHAGQRDYAPAILVWIEFLDRLKTTGMPIREMLRYADLRARGAGTEAERCELLVQHRERVRARVAELTRCLLVLDQKIAGYAGHTSRINDYDQAPSQRQREPAGTR
;
A
#
# COMPACT_ATOMS: atom_id res chain seq x y z
N MET A 1 -16.61 0.49 -21.62
CA MET A 1 -15.17 0.27 -21.85
C MET A 1 -14.85 -1.20 -21.70
N LYS A 2 -14.07 -1.73 -22.60
CA LYS A 2 -13.69 -3.14 -22.57
C LYS A 2 -12.53 -3.36 -21.62
N ILE A 3 -12.31 -4.62 -21.23
CA ILE A 3 -11.31 -4.96 -20.23
C ILE A 3 -9.89 -4.54 -20.65
N GLY A 4 -9.58 -4.62 -21.95
CA GLY A 4 -8.26 -4.21 -22.43
C GLY A 4 -8.00 -2.73 -22.24
N GLU A 5 -9.00 -1.91 -22.51
CA GLU A 5 -8.89 -0.48 -22.28
C GLU A 5 -8.82 -0.18 -20.79
N LEU A 6 -9.64 -0.86 -19.99
CA LEU A 6 -9.62 -0.67 -18.55
C LEU A 6 -8.25 -1.06 -17.96
N ALA A 7 -7.67 -2.15 -18.41
CA ALA A 7 -6.34 -2.56 -17.99
C ALA A 7 -5.31 -1.48 -18.30
N LYS A 8 -5.36 -0.95 -19.52
CA LYS A 8 -4.43 0.10 -19.93
C LYS A 8 -4.57 1.35 -19.08
N ARG A 9 -5.80 1.79 -18.82
CA ARG A 9 -6.05 3.03 -18.10
C ARG A 9 -5.85 2.90 -16.60
N SER A 10 -6.09 1.72 -16.05
CA SER A 10 -5.94 1.50 -14.61
C SER A 10 -4.53 1.08 -14.21
N GLY A 11 -3.72 0.63 -15.16
CA GLY A 11 -2.41 0.08 -14.87
C GLY A 11 -2.43 -1.34 -14.34
N LEU A 12 -3.60 -1.96 -14.25
CA LEU A 12 -3.75 -3.34 -13.81
C LEU A 12 -3.86 -4.27 -14.99
N SER A 13 -3.40 -5.52 -14.83
CA SER A 13 -3.56 -6.49 -15.89
C SER A 13 -5.01 -6.96 -15.98
N ALA A 14 -5.42 -7.43 -17.17
CA ALA A 14 -6.75 -8.01 -17.33
C ALA A 14 -6.97 -9.17 -16.37
N HIS A 15 -5.90 -9.95 -16.10
CA HIS A 15 -5.97 -11.04 -15.15
C HIS A 15 -6.32 -10.55 -13.73
N THR A 16 -5.65 -9.48 -13.29
CA THR A 16 -5.91 -8.87 -11.98
C THR A 16 -7.34 -8.31 -11.91
N LEU A 17 -7.78 -7.66 -12.97
CA LEU A 17 -9.14 -7.12 -13.00
C LEU A 17 -10.19 -8.21 -12.89
N ARG A 18 -10.00 -9.33 -13.59
CA ARG A 18 -10.91 -10.48 -13.49
C ARG A 18 -10.86 -11.09 -12.10
N TYR A 19 -9.68 -11.16 -11.49
CA TYR A 19 -9.52 -11.64 -10.14
C TYR A 19 -10.25 -10.75 -9.14
N TYR A 20 -10.09 -9.43 -9.25
CA TYR A 20 -10.77 -8.47 -8.36
C TYR A 20 -12.30 -8.57 -8.49
N GLU A 21 -12.79 -8.76 -9.70
CA GLU A 21 -14.22 -8.99 -9.92
C GLU A 21 -14.68 -10.28 -9.23
N ARG A 22 -13.90 -11.34 -9.38
CA ARG A 22 -14.26 -12.65 -8.82
C ARG A 22 -14.31 -12.64 -7.31
N ILE A 23 -13.39 -11.95 -6.64
CA ILE A 23 -13.36 -11.93 -5.17
C ILE A 23 -14.25 -10.86 -4.56
N GLY A 24 -14.85 -10.00 -5.36
CA GLY A 24 -15.80 -9.00 -4.86
C GLY A 24 -15.23 -7.62 -4.63
N LEU A 25 -13.99 -7.34 -5.04
CA LEU A 25 -13.45 -5.98 -4.96
C LEU A 25 -14.02 -5.07 -6.03
N LEU A 26 -14.33 -5.62 -7.20
CA LEU A 26 -15.00 -4.88 -8.26
C LEU A 26 -16.38 -5.44 -8.47
N PRO A 27 -17.37 -4.59 -8.80
CA PRO A 27 -18.68 -5.11 -9.19
C PRO A 27 -18.55 -5.88 -10.48
N PHE A 28 -19.44 -6.84 -10.69
CA PHE A 28 -19.49 -7.56 -11.95
C PHE A 28 -19.80 -6.57 -13.06
N ALA A 29 -19.04 -6.67 -14.15
CA ALA A 29 -19.24 -5.82 -15.29
C ALA A 29 -20.51 -6.23 -16.02
N ASP A 30 -21.18 -5.24 -16.61
CA ASP A 30 -22.23 -5.54 -17.55
C ASP A 30 -21.65 -6.26 -18.77
N ARG A 31 -22.49 -6.93 -19.51
CA ARG A 31 -22.09 -7.62 -20.74
C ARG A 31 -22.69 -6.92 -21.93
N ASP A 32 -21.93 -6.82 -22.99
CA ASP A 32 -22.43 -6.27 -24.25
C ASP A 32 -23.17 -7.37 -25.04
N HIS A 33 -23.59 -7.03 -26.25
CA HIS A 33 -24.34 -7.97 -27.10
C HIS A 33 -23.54 -9.22 -27.44
N ALA A 34 -22.21 -9.13 -27.45
CA ALA A 34 -21.35 -10.26 -27.74
C ALA A 34 -20.96 -11.04 -26.47
N GLY A 35 -21.52 -10.68 -25.32
CA GLY A 35 -21.22 -11.34 -24.06
C GLY A 35 -19.92 -10.92 -23.42
N GLN A 36 -19.27 -9.87 -23.92
CA GLN A 36 -18.03 -9.39 -23.38
C GLN A 36 -18.28 -8.36 -22.27
N ARG A 37 -17.36 -8.30 -21.30
CA ARG A 37 -17.43 -7.33 -20.21
C ARG A 37 -17.41 -5.91 -20.74
N ASP A 38 -18.28 -5.07 -20.20
CA ASP A 38 -18.35 -3.66 -20.56
C ASP A 38 -18.40 -2.84 -19.27
N TYR A 39 -17.31 -2.14 -18.98
CA TYR A 39 -17.14 -1.42 -17.73
C TYR A 39 -17.53 0.05 -17.88
N ALA A 40 -18.26 0.58 -16.90
CA ALA A 40 -18.54 2.00 -16.85
C ALA A 40 -17.27 2.78 -16.54
N PRO A 41 -17.10 3.99 -17.13
CA PRO A 41 -15.90 4.79 -16.84
C PRO A 41 -15.69 5.12 -15.39
N ALA A 42 -16.76 5.21 -14.59
CA ALA A 42 -16.67 5.52 -13.16
C ALA A 42 -15.90 4.46 -12.39
N ILE A 43 -15.73 3.25 -12.95
CA ILE A 43 -14.97 2.21 -12.26
C ILE A 43 -13.51 2.61 -12.07
N LEU A 44 -12.98 3.48 -12.93
CA LEU A 44 -11.60 3.95 -12.78
C LEU A 44 -11.38 4.69 -11.47
N VAL A 45 -12.36 5.49 -11.05
CA VAL A 45 -12.28 6.21 -9.78
C VAL A 45 -12.25 5.22 -8.62
N TRP A 46 -13.08 4.19 -8.69
CA TRP A 46 -13.12 3.16 -7.66
C TRP A 46 -11.81 2.37 -7.58
N ILE A 47 -11.27 1.98 -8.75
CA ILE A 47 -10.00 1.27 -8.81
C ILE A 47 -8.87 2.12 -8.23
N GLU A 48 -8.85 3.40 -8.54
CA GLU A 48 -7.85 4.32 -8.00
C GLU A 48 -7.93 4.38 -6.48
N PHE A 49 -9.14 4.44 -5.94
CA PHE A 49 -9.33 4.44 -4.48
C PHE A 49 -8.85 3.13 -3.85
N LEU A 50 -9.18 2.00 -4.47
CA LEU A 50 -8.69 0.70 -4.00
C LEU A 50 -7.15 0.66 -3.97
N ASP A 51 -6.52 1.26 -4.97
CA ASP A 51 -5.07 1.32 -5.02
C ASP A 51 -4.51 2.13 -3.84
N ARG A 52 -5.16 3.23 -3.46
CA ARG A 52 -4.75 4.00 -2.29
C ARG A 52 -4.89 3.20 -1.01
N LEU A 53 -5.95 2.43 -0.87
CA LEU A 53 -6.12 1.57 0.30
C LEU A 53 -5.03 0.51 0.36
N LYS A 54 -4.74 -0.11 -0.78
CA LYS A 54 -3.71 -1.14 -0.86
C LYS A 54 -2.33 -0.57 -0.57
N THR A 55 -1.99 0.55 -1.20
CA THR A 55 -0.68 1.20 -1.03
C THR A 55 -0.43 1.60 0.41
N THR A 56 -1.48 1.99 1.13
CA THR A 56 -1.36 2.40 2.53
C THR A 56 -1.53 1.25 3.50
N GLY A 57 -1.62 0.01 3.00
CA GLY A 57 -1.54 -1.18 3.83
C GLY A 57 -2.86 -1.71 4.38
N MET A 58 -3.99 -1.32 3.80
CA MET A 58 -5.25 -1.92 4.25
C MET A 58 -5.29 -3.39 3.88
N PRO A 59 -5.56 -4.29 4.86
CA PRO A 59 -5.67 -5.72 4.54
C PRO A 59 -6.80 -6.01 3.56
N ILE A 60 -6.61 -7.05 2.75
CA ILE A 60 -7.57 -7.40 1.71
C ILE A 60 -8.97 -7.65 2.29
N ARG A 61 -9.07 -8.26 3.47
CA ARG A 61 -10.38 -8.54 4.07
C ARG A 61 -11.12 -7.25 4.44
N GLU A 62 -10.38 -6.20 4.84
CA GLU A 62 -11.01 -4.91 5.13
C GLU A 62 -11.41 -4.21 3.84
N MET A 63 -10.62 -4.34 2.79
CA MET A 63 -10.98 -3.82 1.48
C MET A 63 -12.25 -4.49 0.97
N LEU A 64 -12.37 -5.81 1.15
CA LEU A 64 -13.56 -6.56 0.76
C LEU A 64 -14.77 -6.13 1.59
N ARG A 65 -14.58 -5.89 2.88
CA ARG A 65 -15.65 -5.39 3.73
C ARG A 65 -16.15 -4.02 3.24
N TYR A 66 -15.23 -3.13 2.94
CA TYR A 66 -15.58 -1.82 2.42
C TYR A 66 -16.34 -1.94 1.08
N ALA A 67 -15.83 -2.79 0.18
CA ALA A 67 -16.48 -3.01 -1.11
C ALA A 67 -17.90 -3.58 -0.96
N ASP A 68 -18.09 -4.50 -0.01
CA ASP A 68 -19.40 -5.07 0.25
C ASP A 68 -20.36 -4.02 0.79
N LEU A 69 -19.94 -3.21 1.74
CA LEU A 69 -20.75 -2.13 2.28
C LEU A 69 -21.12 -1.12 1.19
N ARG A 70 -20.14 -0.77 0.36
CA ARG A 70 -20.39 0.14 -0.75
C ARG A 70 -21.43 -0.41 -1.71
N ALA A 71 -21.36 -1.70 -2.01
CA ALA A 71 -22.32 -2.34 -2.90
C ALA A 71 -23.74 -2.35 -2.33
N ARG A 72 -23.87 -2.41 -1.00
CA ARG A 72 -25.17 -2.31 -0.35
C ARG A 72 -25.75 -0.90 -0.42
N GLY A 73 -24.89 0.10 -0.55
CA GLY A 73 -25.33 1.47 -0.79
C GLY A 73 -25.86 2.18 0.43
N ALA A 74 -27.05 2.77 0.31
CA ALA A 74 -27.60 3.62 1.36
C ALA A 74 -27.73 2.88 2.69
N GLY A 75 -27.44 3.60 3.78
CA GLY A 75 -27.48 3.05 5.12
C GLY A 75 -26.16 2.47 5.59
N THR A 76 -25.14 2.42 4.75
CA THR A 76 -23.83 1.89 5.14
C THR A 76 -22.77 2.97 5.29
N GLU A 77 -23.16 4.23 5.11
CA GLU A 77 -22.19 5.34 5.10
C GLU A 77 -21.41 5.45 6.42
N ALA A 78 -22.08 5.26 7.54
CA ALA A 78 -21.43 5.35 8.85
C ALA A 78 -20.38 4.25 9.03
N GLU A 79 -20.70 3.02 8.63
CA GLU A 79 -19.77 1.91 8.74
C GLU A 79 -18.59 2.09 7.79
N ARG A 80 -18.86 2.56 6.56
CA ARG A 80 -17.80 2.83 5.60
C ARG A 80 -16.86 3.91 6.10
N CYS A 81 -17.42 4.97 6.66
CA CYS A 81 -16.63 6.04 7.22
C CYS A 81 -15.75 5.53 8.37
N GLU A 82 -16.31 4.72 9.25
CA GLU A 82 -15.58 4.18 10.41
C GLU A 82 -14.40 3.32 9.96
N LEU A 83 -14.59 2.49 8.95
CA LEU A 83 -13.49 1.69 8.40
C LEU A 83 -12.36 2.59 7.91
N LEU A 84 -12.69 3.66 7.21
CA LEU A 84 -11.71 4.59 6.68
C LEU A 84 -11.03 5.39 7.78
N VAL A 85 -11.78 5.80 8.80
CA VAL A 85 -11.20 6.53 9.94
C VAL A 85 -10.18 5.68 10.66
N GLN A 86 -10.51 4.42 10.94
CA GLN A 86 -9.58 3.53 11.60
C GLN A 86 -8.34 3.26 10.76
N HIS A 87 -8.53 3.08 9.46
CA HIS A 87 -7.40 2.92 8.55
C HIS A 87 -6.52 4.16 8.52
N ARG A 88 -7.14 5.35 8.45
CA ARG A 88 -6.40 6.61 8.46
C ARG A 88 -5.53 6.75 9.71
N GLU A 89 -6.05 6.35 10.87
CA GLU A 89 -5.27 6.45 12.10
C GLU A 89 -4.08 5.50 12.10
N ARG A 90 -4.24 4.32 11.53
CA ARG A 90 -3.09 3.40 11.35
C ARG A 90 -2.05 3.98 10.40
N VAL A 91 -2.51 4.61 9.31
CA VAL A 91 -1.61 5.25 8.35
C VAL A 91 -0.87 6.42 9.02
N ARG A 92 -1.58 7.25 9.79
CA ARG A 92 -0.94 8.35 10.52
C ARG A 92 0.13 7.87 11.48
N ALA A 93 -0.15 6.79 12.21
CA ALA A 93 0.84 6.22 13.13
C ALA A 93 2.07 5.74 12.36
N ARG A 94 1.87 5.13 11.20
CA ARG A 94 2.96 4.67 10.35
C ARG A 94 3.79 5.82 9.81
N VAL A 95 3.14 6.90 9.38
CA VAL A 95 3.82 8.10 8.91
C VAL A 95 4.68 8.69 10.03
N ALA A 96 4.13 8.77 11.25
CA ALA A 96 4.87 9.29 12.39
C ALA A 96 6.10 8.43 12.71
N GLU A 97 5.94 7.11 12.66
CA GLU A 97 7.07 6.20 12.87
C GLU A 97 8.14 6.37 11.81
N LEU A 98 7.73 6.42 10.53
CA LEU A 98 8.67 6.60 9.44
C LEU A 98 9.37 7.95 9.53
N THR A 99 8.67 8.99 9.95
CA THR A 99 9.27 10.31 10.13
C THR A 99 10.36 10.26 11.21
N ARG A 100 10.12 9.56 12.32
CA ARG A 100 11.15 9.37 13.35
C ARG A 100 12.35 8.63 12.81
N CYS A 101 12.12 7.60 12.00
CA CYS A 101 13.21 6.85 11.38
C CYS A 101 14.03 7.74 10.44
N LEU A 102 13.36 8.59 9.67
CA LEU A 102 14.06 9.53 8.79
C LEU A 102 14.97 10.47 9.56
N LEU A 103 14.51 10.96 10.71
CA LEU A 103 15.35 11.83 11.53
C LEU A 103 16.64 11.12 11.96
N VAL A 104 16.53 9.86 12.36
CA VAL A 104 17.71 9.08 12.75
C VAL A 104 18.64 8.88 11.57
N LEU A 105 18.08 8.55 10.40
CA LEU A 105 18.87 8.38 9.18
C LEU A 105 19.57 9.69 8.80
N ASP A 106 18.86 10.81 8.88
CA ASP A 106 19.42 12.12 8.54
C ASP A 106 20.56 12.48 9.46
N GLN A 107 20.43 12.18 10.75
CA GLN A 107 21.49 12.43 11.72
C GLN A 107 22.72 11.59 11.43
N LYS A 108 22.53 10.33 11.08
CA LYS A 108 23.65 9.45 10.73
C LYS A 108 24.37 9.95 9.48
N ILE A 109 23.60 10.30 8.45
CA ILE A 109 24.15 10.84 7.20
C ILE A 109 24.91 12.13 7.47
N ALA A 110 24.34 13.03 8.27
CA ALA A 110 25.00 14.29 8.60
C ALA A 110 26.32 14.06 9.33
N GLY A 111 26.37 13.04 10.19
CA GLY A 111 27.59 12.67 10.87
C GLY A 111 28.70 12.29 9.90
N TYR A 112 28.37 11.48 8.89
CA TYR A 112 29.37 11.11 7.87
C TYR A 112 29.75 12.30 7.00
N ALA A 113 28.79 13.09 6.58
CA ALA A 113 29.05 14.21 5.69
C ALA A 113 29.81 15.32 6.40
N GLY A 114 29.52 15.51 7.70
CA GLY A 114 30.11 16.59 8.43
C GLY A 114 31.58 16.40 8.72
N HIS A 115 31.95 15.20 9.14
CA HIS A 115 33.34 15.00 9.47
C HIS A 115 33.71 13.62 9.91
N THR A 116 34.75 13.17 9.39
CA THR A 116 35.25 11.86 9.72
C THR A 116 35.77 11.76 11.15
N SER A 117 36.30 12.84 11.69
CA SER A 117 36.88 12.79 13.02
C SER A 117 35.84 12.69 14.12
N ARG A 118 34.60 12.88 13.78
CA ARG A 118 33.50 12.82 14.75
C ARG A 118 32.70 11.55 14.73
N ILE A 119 33.14 10.59 13.97
CA ILE A 119 32.41 9.35 13.87
C ILE A 119 32.47 8.63 15.21
N ASN A 120 31.30 8.30 15.75
CA ASN A 120 31.14 7.58 16.98
C ASN A 120 31.67 6.16 16.81
N ASP A 121 32.15 5.55 17.90
CA ASP A 121 32.62 4.18 17.86
C ASP A 121 31.55 3.22 17.36
N TYR A 122 30.30 3.50 17.61
CA TYR A 122 29.21 2.67 17.13
C TYR A 122 29.03 2.73 15.62
N ASP A 123 29.55 3.77 14.99
CA ASP A 123 29.44 3.88 13.54
C ASP A 123 30.50 3.09 12.81
N GLN A 124 31.51 2.59 13.55
CA GLN A 124 32.58 1.81 12.99
C GLN A 124 32.39 0.36 13.35
N ALA A 125 32.31 -0.51 12.35
CA ALA A 125 32.29 -1.93 12.62
C ALA A 125 33.66 -2.34 13.16
N PRO A 126 33.71 -3.26 14.13
CA PRO A 126 34.99 -3.79 14.57
C PRO A 126 35.71 -4.45 13.42
N SER A 127 37.04 -4.29 13.37
CA SER A 127 37.79 -4.93 12.32
C SER A 127 37.73 -6.44 12.48
N GLN A 128 37.97 -7.15 11.38
CA GLN A 128 38.00 -8.57 11.39
C GLN A 128 38.98 -9.09 12.44
N ARG A 129 40.12 -8.42 12.54
CA ARG A 129 41.15 -8.82 13.47
C ARG A 129 40.69 -8.69 14.93
N GLN A 130 39.92 -7.68 15.24
CA GLN A 130 39.44 -7.50 16.61
C GLN A 130 38.42 -8.55 17.01
N ARG A 131 37.75 -9.15 16.05
CA ARG A 131 36.76 -10.16 16.33
C ARG A 131 37.35 -11.56 16.46
N GLU A 132 38.46 -11.79 15.79
CA GLU A 132 39.02 -13.11 15.71
C GLU A 132 39.37 -13.77 17.02
N PRO A 133 40.00 -13.06 17.93
CA PRO A 133 40.47 -13.73 19.15
C PRO A 133 39.40 -14.52 19.85
N ALA A 134 38.20 -14.01 19.89
CA ALA A 134 37.14 -14.73 20.56
C ALA A 134 36.79 -16.03 19.85
N GLY A 135 36.93 -16.07 18.57
CA GLY A 135 36.56 -17.24 17.80
C GLY A 135 37.61 -18.33 17.79
N THR A 136 38.84 -18.00 18.09
CA THR A 136 39.93 -18.97 17.99
C THR A 136 40.12 -19.81 19.22
N ARG A 137 39.44 -19.54 20.29
CA ARG A 137 39.60 -20.34 21.52
C ARG A 137 38.69 -21.54 21.54
#